data_23ce2767a3d335481b84bee9ba35335c
#
_entry.id   23ce2767a3d335481b84bee9ba35335c
#
_cell.length_a   1.000
_cell.length_b   1.000
_cell.length_c   1.000
_cell.angle_alpha   90.00
_cell.angle_beta   90.00
_cell.angle_gamma   90.00
#
_symmetry.space_group_name_H-M   'P 1'
#
loop_
_entity.id
_entity.type
_entity.pdbx_description
1 polymer ?
#
loop_
_entity_poly.entity_id
_entity_poly.type
_entity_poly.pdbx_seq_one_letter_code
_entity_poly.pdbx_strand_id
1 'polypeptide(L)' 'MKSSAVQKQANNPLHGLKLVDILEFLVEKHGWETLAEKINIRCFKNDPSIKSSLTFLRKTPWARDKLENLYLHSIKK' A
#
# COMPACT_ATOMS: atom_id res chain seq x y z
N MET A 1 -18.60 16.05 13.82
CA MET A 1 -18.55 15.54 13.72
C MET A 1 -18.45 15.22 13.34
N LYS A 2 -18.10 15.33 13.40
CA LYS A 2 -17.93 14.83 13.22
C LYS A 2 -17.95 14.04 13.12
N SER A 3 -17.80 13.76 13.36
CA SER A 3 -17.79 12.83 13.37
C SER A 3 -17.74 12.03 13.45
N SER A 4 -18.11 12.06 13.91
CA SER A 4 -18.05 11.04 14.23
C SER A 4 -17.54 9.90 14.08
N ALA A 5 -17.73 9.24 14.90
CA ALA A 5 -17.18 7.98 14.49
C ALA A 5 -15.96 8.18 13.68
N VAL A 6 -15.93 9.20 13.15
CA VAL A 6 -14.86 9.54 12.24
C VAL A 6 -13.59 9.90 12.95
N GLN A 7 -13.68 10.23 14.18
CA GLN A 7 -12.51 10.66 14.90
C GLN A 7 -11.39 9.70 14.88
N LYS A 8 -11.67 8.46 15.12
CA LYS A 8 -10.61 7.47 15.11
C LYS A 8 -9.95 7.40 13.80
N GLN A 9 -10.73 7.49 12.77
CA GLN A 9 -10.20 7.40 11.44
C GLN A 9 -9.33 8.57 11.11
N ALA A 10 -9.58 9.69 11.72
CA ALA A 10 -8.78 10.86 11.48
C ALA A 10 -7.35 10.65 11.89
N ASN A 11 -7.11 9.73 12.81
CA ASN A 11 -5.75 9.44 13.26
C ASN A 11 -5.09 8.33 12.48
N ASN A 12 -5.81 7.73 11.58
CA ASN A 12 -5.29 6.64 10.78
C ASN A 12 -4.64 7.18 9.52
N PRO A 13 -3.32 6.97 9.34
CA PRO A 13 -2.64 7.51 8.16
C PRO A 13 -3.20 6.99 6.85
N LEU A 14 -3.92 5.88 6.89
CA LEU A 14 -4.51 5.31 5.68
C LEU A 14 -5.88 5.87 5.38
N HIS A 15 -6.42 6.65 6.29
CA HIS A 15 -7.76 7.21 6.10
C HIS A 15 -7.77 8.14 4.90
N GLY A 16 -8.67 7.91 3.99
CA GLY A 16 -8.80 8.76 2.82
C GLY A 16 -7.85 8.44 1.68
N LEU A 17 -6.93 7.50 1.91
CA LEU A 17 -6.01 7.11 0.86
C LEU A 17 -6.53 5.92 0.09
N LYS A 18 -6.30 5.93 -1.21
CA LYS A 18 -6.65 4.79 -2.04
C LYS A 18 -5.45 3.87 -2.16
N LEU A 19 -5.74 2.63 -2.49
CA LEU A 19 -4.67 1.65 -2.64
C LEU A 19 -3.64 2.10 -3.69
N VAL A 20 -4.11 2.73 -4.75
CA VAL A 20 -3.21 3.22 -5.78
C VAL A 20 -2.25 4.27 -5.22
N ASP A 21 -2.74 5.14 -4.34
CA ASP A 21 -1.89 6.17 -3.75
C ASP A 21 -0.78 5.54 -2.92
N ILE A 22 -1.14 4.53 -2.15
CA ILE A 22 -0.17 3.84 -1.31
C ILE A 22 0.88 3.14 -2.17
N LEU A 23 0.43 2.46 -3.19
CA LEU A 23 1.34 1.74 -4.06
C LEU A 23 2.30 2.69 -4.79
N GLU A 24 1.76 3.78 -5.35
CA GLU A 24 2.61 4.74 -6.05
C GLU A 24 3.65 5.36 -5.13
N PHE A 25 3.24 5.68 -3.92
CA PHE A 25 4.16 6.23 -2.95
C PHE A 25 5.30 5.25 -2.68
N LEU A 26 4.97 4.00 -2.48
CA LEU A 26 5.98 3.00 -2.16
C LEU A 26 6.89 2.68 -3.33
N VAL A 27 6.34 2.67 -4.53
CA VAL A 27 7.16 2.44 -5.71
C VAL A 27 8.15 3.59 -5.89
N GLU A 28 7.69 4.79 -5.67
CA GLU A 28 8.56 5.95 -5.81
C GLU A 28 9.64 5.98 -4.73
N LYS A 29 9.26 5.61 -3.52
CA LYS A 29 10.19 5.65 -2.41
C LYS A 29 11.18 4.49 -2.42
N HIS A 30 10.71 3.29 -2.69
CA HIS A 30 11.52 2.08 -2.57
C HIS A 30 11.91 1.45 -3.89
N GLY A 31 11.06 1.59 -4.91
CA GLY A 31 11.29 0.92 -6.17
C GLY A 31 10.68 -0.47 -6.18
N TRP A 32 10.46 -0.98 -7.39
CA TRP A 32 9.85 -2.30 -7.55
C TRP A 32 10.69 -3.42 -6.96
N GLU A 33 12.00 -3.32 -7.10
CA GLU A 33 12.89 -4.36 -6.57
C GLU A 33 12.75 -4.52 -5.07
N THR A 34 12.75 -3.40 -4.38
CA THR A 34 12.65 -3.44 -2.93
C THR A 34 11.27 -3.95 -2.50
N LEU A 35 10.24 -3.54 -3.23
CA LEU A 35 8.90 -4.02 -2.92
C LEU A 35 8.81 -5.53 -3.12
N ALA A 36 9.46 -6.05 -4.16
CA ALA A 36 9.45 -7.48 -4.41
C ALA A 36 10.16 -8.25 -3.31
N GLU A 37 11.19 -7.65 -2.73
CA GLU A 37 11.89 -8.28 -1.62
C GLU A 37 11.04 -8.33 -0.37
N LYS A 38 10.29 -7.26 -0.12
CA LYS A 38 9.50 -7.17 1.10
C LYS A 38 8.17 -7.87 0.97
N ILE A 39 7.60 -7.86 -0.20
CA ILE A 39 6.35 -8.53 -0.48
C ILE A 39 6.57 -9.44 -1.67
N ASN A 40 6.73 -10.72 -1.40
CA ASN A 40 7.16 -11.67 -2.41
C ASN A 40 6.00 -12.08 -3.31
N ILE A 41 5.67 -11.23 -4.26
CA ILE A 41 4.61 -11.55 -5.21
C ILE A 41 5.13 -11.30 -6.62
N ARG A 42 4.60 -12.09 -7.54
CA ARG A 42 5.09 -12.10 -8.90
C ARG A 42 4.89 -10.77 -9.62
N CYS A 43 3.78 -10.11 -9.35
CA CYS A 43 3.50 -8.88 -10.07
C CYS A 43 4.46 -7.74 -9.71
N PHE A 44 5.26 -7.91 -8.69
CA PHE A 44 6.32 -6.96 -8.37
C PHE A 44 7.64 -7.36 -9.01
N LYS A 45 7.75 -8.60 -9.44
CA LYS A 45 9.01 -9.12 -9.99
C LYS A 45 9.06 -9.15 -11.50
N ASN A 46 7.94 -9.51 -12.12
CA ASN A 46 7.89 -9.67 -13.56
C ASN A 46 7.13 -8.51 -14.17
N ASP A 47 7.81 -7.69 -14.96
CA ASP A 47 7.16 -6.62 -15.68
C ASP A 47 6.24 -5.82 -14.77
N PRO A 48 6.73 -5.30 -13.66
CA PRO A 48 5.85 -4.65 -12.69
C PRO A 48 5.18 -3.42 -13.27
N SER A 49 3.92 -3.24 -12.91
CA SER A 49 3.18 -2.06 -13.26
C SER A 49 2.17 -1.77 -12.17
N ILE A 50 1.77 -0.52 -12.09
CA ILE A 50 0.78 -0.11 -11.09
C ILE A 50 -0.52 -0.86 -11.32
N LYS A 51 -0.95 -0.92 -12.57
CA LYS A 51 -2.23 -1.51 -12.89
C LYS A 51 -2.31 -2.99 -12.54
N SER A 52 -1.32 -3.77 -12.95
CA SER A 52 -1.36 -5.20 -12.67
C SER A 52 -1.21 -5.47 -11.19
N SER A 53 -0.39 -4.67 -10.51
CA SER A 53 -0.22 -4.83 -9.08
C SER A 53 -1.50 -4.53 -8.32
N LEU A 54 -2.20 -3.49 -8.72
CA LEU A 54 -3.47 -3.15 -8.08
C LEU A 54 -4.49 -4.27 -8.24
N THR A 55 -4.55 -4.84 -9.44
CA THR A 55 -5.48 -5.92 -9.71
C THR A 55 -5.22 -7.09 -8.78
N PHE A 56 -3.94 -7.45 -8.62
CA PHE A 56 -3.58 -8.55 -7.74
C PHE A 56 -3.88 -8.21 -6.28
N LEU A 57 -3.51 -7.02 -5.86
CA LEU A 57 -3.66 -6.64 -4.46
C LEU A 57 -5.12 -6.58 -4.04
N ARG A 58 -5.99 -6.16 -4.94
CA ARG A 58 -7.40 -6.10 -4.62
C ARG A 58 -8.00 -7.46 -4.35
N LYS A 59 -7.42 -8.50 -4.93
CA LYS A 59 -7.90 -9.86 -4.76
C LYS A 59 -7.17 -10.63 -3.68
N THR A 60 -6.11 -10.07 -3.14
CA THR A 60 -5.24 -10.80 -2.25
C THR A 60 -5.04 -10.04 -0.95
N PRO A 61 -5.91 -10.28 0.03
CA PRO A 61 -5.86 -9.48 1.27
C PRO A 61 -4.53 -9.52 2.00
N TRP A 62 -3.86 -10.68 2.04
CA TRP A 62 -2.60 -10.75 2.77
C TRP A 62 -1.53 -9.85 2.15
N ALA A 63 -1.53 -9.77 0.83
CA ALA A 63 -0.54 -8.93 0.15
C ALA A 63 -0.85 -7.46 0.36
N ARG A 64 -2.13 -7.13 0.34
CA ARG A 64 -2.53 -5.74 0.59
C ARG A 64 -2.19 -5.33 2.00
N ASP A 65 -2.41 -6.21 2.97
CA ASP A 65 -2.05 -5.92 4.35
C ASP A 65 -0.56 -5.65 4.48
N LYS A 66 0.26 -6.44 3.82
CA LYS A 66 1.69 -6.23 3.88
C LYS A 66 2.07 -4.90 3.25
N LEU A 67 1.41 -4.55 2.16
CA LEU A 67 1.68 -3.28 1.50
C LEU A 67 1.31 -2.11 2.41
N GLU A 68 0.17 -2.20 3.06
CA GLU A 68 -0.27 -1.15 3.97
C GLU A 68 0.66 -1.02 5.16
N ASN A 69 1.11 -2.14 5.69
CA ASN A 69 2.06 -2.11 6.80
C ASN A 69 3.38 -1.48 6.37
N LEU A 70 3.84 -1.80 5.19
CA LEU A 70 5.05 -1.20 4.68
C LEU A 70 4.89 0.32 4.52
N TYR A 71 3.72 0.73 4.07
CA TYR A 71 3.45 2.15 3.93
C TYR A 71 3.52 2.85 5.29
N LEU A 72 2.89 2.24 6.30
CA LEU A 72 2.88 2.82 7.63
C LEU A 72 4.30 2.95 8.18
N HIS A 73 5.12 1.93 7.95
CA HIS A 73 6.51 1.99 8.38
C HIS A 73 7.30 3.04 7.63
N SER A 74 6.95 3.24 6.37
CA SER A 74 7.69 4.18 5.53
C SER A 74 7.43 5.63 5.91
N ILE A 75 6.23 5.93 6.38
CA ILE A 75 5.91 7.30 6.77
C ILE A 75 6.19 7.59 8.24
N LYS A 76 6.50 6.55 8.99
CA LYS A 76 6.77 6.71 10.41
C LYS A 76 8.19 7.19 10.62
N LYS A 77 8.37 8.08 11.53
CA LYS A 77 9.70 8.60 11.81
C LYS A 77 10.40 7.88 12.92
#